data_823f8a324cf1ff493b65d05f49662a79
#
_entry.id   823f8a324cf1ff493b65d05f49662a79
#
_cell.length_a   1.000
_cell.length_b   1.000
_cell.length_c   1.000
_cell.angle_alpha   90.00
_cell.angle_beta   90.00
_cell.angle_gamma   90.00
#
_symmetry.space_group_name_H-M   'P 1'
#
loop_
_entity.id
_entity.type
_entity.pdbx_description
1 polymer ?
#
loop_
_entity_poly.entity_id
_entity_poly.type
_entity_poly.pdbx_seq_one_letter_code
_entity_poly.pdbx_strand_id
1 'polypeptide(L)'
;MLEFLHSKNIVYRDLHPENLLLDHKGYLRLIDFGFAKVCEGKTYTLCGTPEYMAPEIFLNKGYGLPVDWWAFGCILYEILVGITPLSTFLNINIGSLSKKGVIPTNISYNIHPKAHQSTGNP
;
A
#
# COMPACT_ATOMS: atom_id res chain seq x y z
N MET A 1 -2.43 2.62 16.64
CA MET A 1 -1.93 3.63 15.68
C MET A 1 -3.03 4.10 14.74
N LEU A 2 -3.58 3.25 13.87
CA LEU A 2 -4.62 3.65 12.90
C LEU A 2 -5.87 4.22 13.58
N GLU A 3 -6.35 3.58 14.64
CA GLU A 3 -7.49 4.08 15.42
C GLU A 3 -7.28 5.54 15.89
N PHE A 4 -6.09 5.85 16.39
CA PHE A 4 -5.75 7.22 16.78
C PHE A 4 -5.79 8.19 15.60
N LEU A 5 -5.19 7.86 14.47
CA LEU A 5 -5.23 8.70 13.27
C LEU A 5 -6.67 8.90 12.77
N HIS A 6 -7.43 7.81 12.71
CA HIS A 6 -8.81 7.82 12.26
C HIS A 6 -9.73 8.61 13.20
N SER A 7 -9.46 8.59 14.52
CA SER A 7 -10.19 9.45 15.47
C SER A 7 -9.98 10.94 15.25
N LYS A 8 -8.94 11.33 14.49
CA LYS A 8 -8.64 12.69 14.05
C LYS A 8 -9.00 12.94 12.59
N ASN A 9 -9.77 12.03 11.97
CA ASN A 9 -10.09 12.06 10.54
C ASN A 9 -8.85 12.08 9.63
N ILE A 10 -7.72 11.51 10.08
CA ILE A 10 -6.50 11.42 9.30
C ILE A 10 -6.46 10.06 8.62
N VAL A 11 -6.45 10.04 7.29
CA VAL A 11 -6.13 8.88 6.46
C VAL A 11 -4.64 8.86 6.16
N TYR A 12 -3.98 7.73 6.40
CA TYR A 12 -2.53 7.62 6.25
C TYR A 12 -2.09 7.38 4.80
N ARG A 13 -2.77 6.51 4.06
CA ARG A 13 -2.68 6.28 2.61
C ARG A 13 -1.43 5.57 2.08
N ASP A 14 -0.44 5.30 2.90
CA ASP A 14 0.81 4.62 2.48
C ASP A 14 1.27 3.58 3.50
N LEU A 15 0.33 2.81 4.05
CA LEU A 15 0.62 1.77 5.02
C LEU A 15 1.20 0.54 4.32
N HIS A 16 2.48 0.27 4.58
CA HIS A 16 3.22 -0.90 4.11
C HIS A 16 4.42 -1.18 5.05
N PRO A 17 5.05 -2.37 4.98
CA PRO A 17 6.07 -2.77 5.96
C PRO A 17 7.27 -1.82 6.08
N GLU A 18 7.69 -1.15 5.00
CA GLU A 18 8.82 -0.22 5.02
C GLU A 18 8.55 1.06 5.82
N ASN A 19 7.26 1.39 6.04
CA ASN A 19 6.83 2.50 6.88
C ASN A 19 6.50 2.09 8.33
N LEU A 20 6.79 0.84 8.69
CA LEU A 20 6.63 0.29 10.02
C LEU A 20 7.99 -0.07 10.61
N LEU A 21 8.36 0.57 11.71
CA LEU A 21 9.58 0.26 12.45
C LEU A 21 9.24 -0.35 13.80
N LEU A 22 10.10 -1.27 14.27
CA LEU A 22 10.06 -1.77 15.63
C LEU A 22 10.98 -0.92 16.50
N ASP A 23 10.46 -0.40 17.60
CA ASP A 23 11.31 0.26 18.59
C ASP A 23 12.05 -0.78 19.46
N HIS A 24 12.97 -0.30 20.31
CA HIS A 24 13.78 -1.17 21.20
C HIS A 24 12.96 -1.96 22.22
N LYS A 25 11.68 -1.60 22.42
CA LYS A 25 10.73 -2.30 23.31
C LYS A 25 9.83 -3.28 22.54
N GLY A 26 9.99 -3.37 21.21
CA GLY A 26 9.18 -4.24 20.34
C GLY A 26 7.84 -3.63 19.92
N TYR A 27 7.61 -2.33 20.11
CA TYR A 27 6.41 -1.66 19.63
C TYR A 27 6.59 -1.15 18.22
N LEU A 28 5.54 -1.32 17.40
CA LEU A 28 5.49 -0.76 16.05
C LEU A 28 5.37 0.77 16.09
N ARG A 29 6.17 1.41 15.26
CA ARG A 29 6.15 2.86 14.99
C ARG A 29 5.86 3.09 13.52
N LEU A 30 4.91 3.95 13.26
CA LEU A 30 4.58 4.39 11.92
C LEU A 30 5.44 5.62 11.58
N ILE A 31 6.09 5.60 10.41
CA ILE A 31 6.94 6.68 9.92
C ILE A 31 6.44 7.16 8.56
N ASP A 32 6.98 8.26 8.05
CA ASP A 32 6.67 8.84 6.75
C ASP A 32 5.17 9.20 6.56
N PHE A 33 4.81 10.40 6.98
CA PHE A 33 3.47 10.95 6.85
C PHE A 33 3.28 11.78 5.57
N GLY A 34 4.13 11.59 4.56
CA GLY A 34 4.11 12.36 3.31
C GLY A 34 2.79 12.29 2.55
N PHE A 35 2.05 11.19 2.67
CA PHE A 35 0.73 11.03 2.06
C PHE A 35 -0.43 11.17 3.05
N ALA A 36 -0.17 11.37 4.33
CA ALA A 36 -1.22 11.52 5.33
C ALA A 36 -2.06 12.79 5.06
N LYS A 37 -3.37 12.68 5.26
CA LYS A 37 -4.30 13.77 4.98
C LYS A 37 -5.46 13.77 5.96
N VAL A 38 -5.84 14.96 6.44
CA VAL A 38 -7.14 15.15 7.11
C VAL A 38 -8.24 15.02 6.06
N CYS A 39 -9.17 14.10 6.27
CA CYS A 39 -10.22 13.75 5.32
C CYS A 39 -11.54 13.58 6.05
N GLU A 40 -12.37 14.61 6.06
CA GLU A 40 -13.71 14.59 6.66
C GLU A 40 -14.78 13.94 5.76
N GLY A 41 -14.40 13.52 4.58
CA GLY A 41 -15.29 12.89 3.60
C GLY A 41 -14.50 11.96 2.67
N LYS A 42 -14.43 12.32 1.40
CA LYS A 42 -13.71 11.54 0.38
C LYS A 42 -12.54 12.32 -0.21
N THR A 43 -11.49 11.59 -0.55
CA THR A 43 -10.37 12.09 -1.37
C THR A 43 -10.25 11.25 -2.64
N TYR A 44 -9.62 11.82 -3.67
CA TYR A 44 -9.52 11.21 -5.01
C TYR A 44 -8.06 11.09 -5.48
N THR A 45 -7.11 11.51 -4.66
CA THR A 45 -5.69 11.47 -5.02
C THR A 45 -5.22 10.03 -5.18
N LEU A 46 -4.68 9.69 -6.35
CA LEU A 46 -4.04 8.40 -6.57
C LEU A 46 -2.63 8.44 -5.94
N CYS A 47 -2.47 7.81 -4.80
CA CYS A 47 -1.20 7.74 -4.07
C CYS A 47 -1.14 6.48 -3.21
N GLY A 48 0.06 6.14 -2.76
CA GLY A 48 0.35 4.95 -1.97
C GLY A 48 1.21 3.94 -2.72
N THR A 49 1.46 2.81 -2.08
CA THR A 49 2.23 1.70 -2.64
C THR A 49 1.27 0.68 -3.25
N PRO A 50 1.33 0.41 -4.58
CA PRO A 50 0.29 -0.32 -5.32
C PRO A 50 -0.13 -1.67 -4.73
N GLU A 51 0.82 -2.42 -4.17
CA GLU A 51 0.57 -3.75 -3.60
C GLU A 51 -0.33 -3.73 -2.35
N TYR A 52 -0.46 -2.55 -1.70
CA TYR A 52 -1.23 -2.35 -0.48
C TYR A 52 -2.43 -1.41 -0.68
N MET A 53 -2.61 -0.88 -1.90
CA MET A 53 -3.68 0.06 -2.20
C MET A 53 -5.03 -0.65 -2.33
N ALA A 54 -6.05 -0.06 -1.72
CA ALA A 54 -7.42 -0.54 -1.83
C ALA A 54 -7.97 -0.34 -3.27
N PRO A 55 -8.86 -1.22 -3.77
CA PRO A 55 -9.36 -1.15 -5.13
C PRO A 55 -10.10 0.15 -5.46
N GLU A 56 -10.76 0.78 -4.49
CA GLU A 56 -11.46 2.05 -4.68
C GLU A 56 -10.51 3.21 -5.00
N ILE A 57 -9.22 3.11 -4.62
CA ILE A 57 -8.20 4.11 -4.99
C ILE A 57 -7.94 4.04 -6.50
N PHE A 58 -7.76 2.82 -7.05
CA PHE A 58 -7.53 2.62 -8.49
C PHE A 58 -8.76 2.98 -9.33
N LEU A 59 -9.96 2.73 -8.81
CA LEU A 59 -11.20 2.96 -9.51
C LEU A 59 -11.64 4.44 -9.50
N ASN A 60 -10.89 5.31 -8.82
CA ASN A 60 -11.19 6.75 -8.67
C ASN A 60 -12.63 7.04 -8.21
N LYS A 61 -13.17 6.18 -7.33
CA LYS A 61 -14.55 6.30 -6.80
C LYS A 61 -14.65 7.21 -5.58
N GLY A 62 -13.52 7.80 -5.17
CA GLY A 62 -13.38 8.52 -3.92
C GLY A 62 -13.26 7.55 -2.74
N TYR A 63 -12.33 7.82 -1.85
CA TYR A 63 -12.00 6.96 -0.73
C TYR A 63 -11.73 7.77 0.55
N GLY A 64 -11.66 7.09 1.68
CA GLY A 64 -11.41 7.69 2.98
C GLY A 64 -10.67 6.73 3.90
N LEU A 65 -10.91 6.83 5.19
CA LEU A 65 -10.24 6.06 6.24
C LEU A 65 -10.16 4.54 6.02
N PRO A 66 -11.20 3.85 5.46
CA PRO A 66 -11.17 2.39 5.28
C PRO A 66 -10.01 1.84 4.44
N VAL A 67 -9.40 2.64 3.57
CA VAL A 67 -8.26 2.18 2.74
C VAL A 67 -7.05 1.77 3.57
N ASP A 68 -6.86 2.38 4.75
CA ASP A 68 -5.78 2.01 5.66
C ASP A 68 -5.99 0.61 6.26
N TRP A 69 -7.24 0.22 6.51
CA TRP A 69 -7.58 -1.12 6.99
C TRP A 69 -7.41 -2.18 5.91
N TRP A 70 -7.67 -1.85 4.65
CA TRP A 70 -7.31 -2.72 3.52
C TRP A 70 -5.81 -2.99 3.49
N ALA A 71 -4.99 -1.94 3.56
CA ALA A 71 -3.53 -2.05 3.58
C ALA A 71 -3.04 -2.88 4.78
N PHE A 72 -3.64 -2.69 5.96
CA PHE A 72 -3.36 -3.49 7.14
C PHE A 72 -3.66 -4.98 6.92
N GLY A 73 -4.77 -5.30 6.27
CA GLY A 73 -5.10 -6.68 5.87
C GLY A 73 -4.05 -7.28 4.92
N CYS A 74 -3.54 -6.50 3.96
CA CYS A 74 -2.47 -6.94 3.07
C CYS A 74 -1.17 -7.24 3.82
N ILE A 75 -0.81 -6.41 4.81
CA ILE A 75 0.37 -6.64 5.67
C ILE A 75 0.21 -7.91 6.50
N LEU A 76 -0.96 -8.14 7.11
CA LEU A 76 -1.23 -9.36 7.87
C LEU A 76 -1.10 -10.61 7.00
N TYR A 77 -1.65 -10.57 5.80
CA TYR A 77 -1.50 -11.65 4.83
C TYR A 77 -0.02 -11.89 4.49
N GLU A 78 0.74 -10.82 4.19
CA GLU A 78 2.16 -10.92 3.87
C GLU A 78 2.99 -11.50 5.01
N ILE A 79 2.71 -11.13 6.27
CA ILE A 79 3.38 -11.69 7.44
C ILE A 79 3.14 -13.20 7.55
N LEU A 80 1.95 -13.68 7.23
CA LEU A 80 1.57 -15.09 7.35
C LEU A 80 2.03 -15.94 6.17
N VAL A 81 2.03 -15.40 4.97
CA VAL A 81 2.23 -16.14 3.71
C VAL A 81 3.59 -15.85 3.06
N GLY A 82 4.23 -14.72 3.38
CA GLY A 82 5.52 -14.29 2.85
C GLY A 82 5.45 -13.49 1.55
N ILE A 83 4.27 -13.31 0.97
CA ILE A 83 4.02 -12.50 -0.24
C ILE A 83 2.75 -11.65 -0.04
N THR A 84 2.66 -10.52 -0.75
CA THR A 84 1.44 -9.72 -0.71
C THR A 84 0.31 -10.40 -1.48
N PRO A 85 -0.96 -10.24 -1.07
CA PRO A 85 -2.09 -10.86 -1.76
C PRO A 85 -2.25 -10.37 -3.21
N LEU A 86 -1.76 -9.17 -3.50
CA LEU A 86 -1.92 -8.53 -4.81
C LEU A 86 -0.70 -8.68 -5.71
N SER A 87 0.46 -9.15 -5.22
CA SER A 87 1.70 -9.23 -6.00
C SER A 87 1.54 -10.05 -7.28
N THR A 88 0.97 -11.24 -7.17
CA THR A 88 0.71 -12.12 -8.33
C THR A 88 -0.34 -11.50 -9.26
N PHE A 89 -1.38 -10.92 -8.71
CA PHE A 89 -2.46 -10.30 -9.46
C PHE A 89 -1.97 -9.05 -10.22
N LEU A 90 -1.18 -8.20 -9.59
CA LEU A 90 -0.60 -6.99 -10.20
C LEU A 90 0.38 -7.36 -11.32
N ASN A 91 1.26 -8.33 -11.12
CA ASN A 91 2.20 -8.79 -12.14
C ASN A 91 1.50 -9.34 -13.40
N ILE A 92 0.36 -10.01 -13.23
CA ILE A 92 -0.41 -10.57 -14.35
C ILE A 92 -1.29 -9.50 -15.03
N ASN A 93 -1.87 -8.58 -14.27
CA ASN A 93 -2.97 -7.74 -14.75
C ASN A 93 -2.60 -6.28 -15.02
N ILE A 94 -1.46 -5.75 -14.53
CA ILE A 94 -1.08 -4.35 -14.81
C ILE A 94 -1.04 -4.10 -16.33
N GLY A 95 -0.44 -5.00 -17.08
CA GLY A 95 -0.39 -4.90 -18.54
C GLY A 95 -1.77 -4.93 -19.20
N SER A 96 -2.71 -5.70 -18.67
CA SER A 96 -4.08 -5.82 -19.21
C SER A 96 -4.99 -4.68 -18.76
N LEU A 97 -4.81 -4.17 -17.55
CA LEU A 97 -5.58 -3.05 -17.00
C LEU A 97 -5.16 -1.71 -17.65
N SER A 98 -3.86 -1.56 -17.96
CA SER A 98 -3.36 -0.42 -18.73
C SER A 98 -3.94 -0.39 -20.14
N LYS A 99 -4.01 -1.55 -20.82
CA LYS A 99 -4.62 -1.67 -22.16
C LYS A 99 -6.13 -1.38 -22.16
N LYS A 100 -6.81 -1.57 -21.03
CA LYS A 100 -8.26 -1.29 -20.88
C LYS A 100 -8.56 0.13 -20.40
N GLY A 101 -7.55 1.00 -20.25
CA GLY A 101 -7.72 2.39 -19.79
C GLY A 101 -8.19 2.53 -18.35
N VAL A 102 -8.13 1.45 -17.55
CA VAL A 102 -8.56 1.45 -16.14
C VAL A 102 -7.48 2.08 -15.23
N ILE A 103 -6.22 2.05 -15.67
CA ILE A 103 -5.11 2.71 -14.99
C ILE A 103 -4.48 3.72 -15.95
N PRO A 104 -4.24 4.96 -15.54
CA PRO A 104 -3.52 5.94 -16.36
C PRO A 104 -2.14 5.40 -16.75
N THR A 105 -1.80 5.47 -18.04
CA THR A 105 -0.55 4.92 -18.61
C THR A 105 0.72 5.63 -18.16
N ASN A 106 0.59 6.75 -17.46
CA ASN A 106 1.69 7.58 -16.97
C ASN A 106 2.12 7.29 -15.52
N ILE A 107 1.55 6.25 -14.89
CA ILE A 107 2.05 5.79 -13.60
C ILE A 107 3.26 4.89 -13.88
N SER A 108 4.45 5.48 -13.84
CA SER A 108 5.71 4.74 -13.86
C SER A 108 5.85 4.00 -12.53
N TYR A 109 5.49 2.73 -12.52
CA TYR A 109 5.77 1.85 -11.41
C TYR A 109 7.26 1.52 -11.44
N ASN A 110 8.06 2.19 -10.63
CA ASN A 110 9.40 1.71 -10.30
C ASN A 110 9.25 0.45 -9.43
N ILE A 111 8.87 -0.64 -10.07
CA ILE A 111 8.98 -1.96 -9.47
C ILE A 111 10.47 -2.29 -9.51
N HIS A 112 11.19 -1.97 -8.45
CA HIS A 112 12.50 -2.59 -8.23
C HIS A 112 12.26 -4.07 -7.95
N PRO A 113 12.66 -4.99 -8.84
CA PRO A 113 12.72 -6.39 -8.48
C PRO A 113 13.74 -6.48 -7.35
N LYS A 114 13.29 -6.84 -6.14
CA LYS A 114 14.22 -7.32 -5.10
C LYS A 114 14.92 -8.52 -5.71
N ALA A 115 16.15 -8.32 -6.16
CA ALA A 115 17.02 -9.40 -6.59
C ALA A 115 17.18 -10.34 -5.39
N HIS A 116 16.59 -11.52 -5.46
CA HIS A 116 17.01 -12.66 -4.68
C HIS A 116 18.44 -12.94 -5.13
N GLN A 117 19.41 -12.34 -4.43
CA GLN A 117 20.77 -12.82 -4.50
C GLN A 117 20.78 -14.16 -3.75
N SER A 118 20.61 -15.24 -4.53
CA SER A 118 21.05 -16.55 -4.10
C SER A 118 22.57 -16.46 -3.92
N THR A 119 23.03 -16.41 -2.69
CA THR A 119 24.43 -16.66 -2.38
C THR A 119 24.71 -18.11 -2.68
N GLY A 120 25.09 -18.38 -3.93
CA GLY A 120 25.83 -19.58 -4.27
C GLY A 120 27.24 -19.41 -3.75
N ASN A 121 27.63 -20.21 -2.80
CA ASN A 121 29.03 -20.39 -2.44
C ASN A 121 29.51 -21.72 -3.03
N PRO A 122 30.73 -21.75 -3.60
CA PRO A 122 31.32 -22.95 -4.16
C PRO A 122 31.70 -23.97 -3.09
#